data_00847af352fadf7f9f1e4a148122fb05
#
_entry.id   00847af352fadf7f9f1e4a148122fb05
#
_cell.length_a   1.000
_cell.length_b   1.000
_cell.length_c   1.000
_cell.angle_alpha   90.00
_cell.angle_beta   90.00
_cell.angle_gamma   90.00
#
_symmetry.space_group_name_H-M   'P 1'
#
loop_
_entity.id
_entity.type
_entity.pdbx_description
1 polymer ?
#
loop_
_entity_poly.entity_id
_entity_poly.type
_entity_poly.pdbx_seq_one_letter_code
_entity_poly.pdbx_strand_id
1 'polypeptide(L)'
;VVTARKLTPVPEGDENVPVITEFLLGLVEKLGIENGKVKISLDENESYFAQIDGSKMGVLIGRRGETLDAAQYITNLAINRGRDKKIRVVLDSENYREKRIATLEALANKTADKALKYKRNQALEPMGSYERRIIHATLSGREHITTYSVGTDPRRKVIVAYEK
;
A
#
# COMPACT_ATOMS: atom_id res chain seq x y z
N VAL A 1 11.83 7.07 -4.78
CA VAL A 1 12.78 6.03 -4.35
C VAL A 1 12.15 5.32 -3.17
N VAL A 2 11.69 4.10 -3.36
CA VAL A 2 11.23 3.23 -2.28
C VAL A 2 12.48 2.72 -1.57
N THR A 3 12.80 3.28 -0.44
CA THR A 3 13.86 2.74 0.41
C THR A 3 13.37 1.40 0.93
N ALA A 4 14.10 0.31 0.64
CA ALA A 4 13.80 -1.00 1.18
C ALA A 4 13.70 -0.91 2.70
N ARG A 5 12.56 -1.35 3.27
CA ARG A 5 12.37 -1.36 4.72
C ARG A 5 13.41 -2.24 5.37
N LYS A 6 14.17 -1.67 6.28
CA LYS A 6 15.05 -2.47 7.13
C LYS A 6 14.20 -3.10 8.23
N LEU A 7 14.03 -4.41 8.14
CA LEU A 7 13.27 -5.19 9.10
C LEU A 7 14.22 -5.92 10.03
N THR A 8 13.92 -5.89 11.33
CA THR A 8 14.66 -6.60 12.37
C THR A 8 13.74 -7.63 13.04
N PRO A 9 14.27 -8.74 13.54
CA PRO A 9 13.49 -9.68 14.33
C PRO A 9 12.88 -8.99 15.56
N VAL A 10 11.69 -9.42 15.96
CA VAL A 10 11.08 -8.98 17.22
C VAL A 10 11.88 -9.57 18.40
N PRO A 11 12.02 -8.84 19.52
CA PRO A 11 12.62 -9.37 20.73
C PRO A 11 11.91 -10.64 21.20
N GLU A 12 12.67 -11.56 21.77
CA GLU A 12 12.12 -12.77 22.37
C GLU A 12 11.22 -12.41 23.57
N GLY A 13 10.02 -12.98 23.62
CA GLY A 13 9.05 -12.69 24.69
C GLY A 13 8.22 -11.42 24.50
N ASP A 14 8.22 -10.80 23.31
CA ASP A 14 7.36 -9.64 23.03
C ASP A 14 5.87 -10.02 23.15
N GLU A 15 5.19 -9.41 24.13
CA GLU A 15 3.78 -9.67 24.46
C GLU A 15 2.80 -9.29 23.34
N ASN A 16 3.18 -8.43 22.41
CA ASN A 16 2.32 -7.96 21.32
C ASN A 16 2.25 -8.99 20.19
N VAL A 17 3.32 -9.74 19.98
CA VAL A 17 3.40 -10.70 18.85
C VAL A 17 2.30 -11.75 18.89
N PRO A 18 2.02 -12.43 20.02
CA PRO A 18 0.92 -13.38 20.09
C PRO A 18 -0.44 -12.74 19.79
N VAL A 19 -0.71 -11.56 20.34
CA VAL A 19 -1.97 -10.84 20.15
C VAL A 19 -2.18 -10.44 18.69
N ILE A 20 -1.15 -9.91 18.03
CA ILE A 20 -1.19 -9.54 16.62
C ILE A 20 -1.39 -10.79 15.76
N THR A 21 -0.64 -11.86 16.05
CA THR A 21 -0.71 -13.10 15.27
C THR A 21 -2.07 -13.76 15.37
N GLU A 22 -2.63 -13.90 16.57
CA GLU A 22 -3.95 -14.49 16.80
C GLU A 22 -5.04 -13.70 16.05
N PHE A 23 -5.02 -12.38 16.18
CA PHE A 23 -5.99 -11.53 15.49
C PHE A 23 -5.90 -11.68 13.98
N LEU A 24 -4.69 -11.64 13.41
CA LEU A 24 -4.50 -11.74 11.96
C LEU A 24 -4.86 -13.12 11.42
N LEU A 25 -4.51 -14.21 12.12
CA LEU A 25 -4.92 -15.56 11.71
C LEU A 25 -6.44 -15.70 11.72
N GLY A 26 -7.13 -15.20 12.75
CA GLY A 26 -8.59 -15.19 12.79
C GLY A 26 -9.22 -14.36 11.67
N LEU A 27 -8.63 -13.22 11.32
CA LEU A 27 -9.09 -12.40 10.19
C LEU A 27 -8.92 -13.12 8.85
N VAL A 28 -7.77 -13.73 8.63
CA VAL A 28 -7.43 -14.49 7.41
C VAL A 28 -8.36 -15.69 7.23
N GLU A 29 -8.65 -16.42 8.31
CA GLU A 29 -9.60 -17.53 8.30
C GLU A 29 -11.02 -17.07 7.92
N LYS A 30 -11.51 -15.96 8.50
CA LYS A 30 -12.82 -15.40 8.18
C LYS A 30 -12.94 -14.88 6.75
N LEU A 31 -11.83 -14.50 6.14
CA LEU A 31 -11.75 -14.16 4.71
C LEU A 31 -11.72 -15.40 3.79
N GLY A 32 -11.73 -16.61 4.34
CA GLY A 32 -11.67 -17.86 3.59
C GLY A 32 -10.30 -18.18 2.99
N ILE A 33 -9.25 -17.62 3.58
CA ILE A 33 -7.87 -17.89 3.18
C ILE A 33 -7.35 -19.10 3.96
N GLU A 34 -7.02 -20.14 3.24
CA GLU A 34 -6.48 -21.38 3.81
C GLU A 34 -4.96 -21.28 3.99
N ASN A 35 -4.43 -22.05 4.95
CA ASN A 35 -3.01 -22.12 5.25
C ASN A 35 -2.34 -20.76 5.54
N GLY A 36 -3.10 -19.85 6.16
CA GLY A 36 -2.60 -18.55 6.54
C GLY A 36 -1.41 -18.64 7.51
N LYS A 37 -0.36 -17.90 7.21
CA LYS A 37 0.84 -17.75 8.05
C LYS A 37 1.11 -16.29 8.26
N VAL A 38 1.50 -15.93 9.47
CA VAL A 38 1.86 -14.55 9.83
C VAL A 38 3.29 -14.55 10.34
N LYS A 39 4.13 -13.71 9.74
CA LYS A 39 5.49 -13.44 10.20
C LYS A 39 5.58 -11.99 10.62
N ILE A 40 6.02 -11.74 11.84
CA ILE A 40 6.13 -10.39 12.41
C ILE A 40 7.60 -10.00 12.56
N SER A 41 7.89 -8.76 12.18
CA SER A 41 9.21 -8.11 12.32
C SER A 41 9.00 -6.68 12.81
N LEU A 42 10.04 -6.00 13.24
CA LEU A 42 9.99 -4.56 13.55
C LEU A 42 10.64 -3.76 12.41
N ASP A 43 10.08 -2.60 12.10
CA ASP A 43 10.72 -1.63 11.22
C ASP A 43 11.59 -0.64 12.00
N GLU A 44 12.27 0.26 11.30
CA GLU A 44 13.17 1.27 11.90
C GLU A 44 12.45 2.25 12.83
N ASN A 45 11.11 2.32 12.78
CA ASN A 45 10.29 3.17 13.64
C ASN A 45 9.60 2.36 14.75
N GLU A 46 10.09 1.17 15.08
CA GLU A 46 9.49 0.25 16.05
C GLU A 46 8.03 -0.13 15.75
N SER A 47 7.61 -0.03 14.48
CA SER A 47 6.30 -0.53 14.05
C SER A 47 6.39 -2.03 13.76
N TYR A 48 5.35 -2.76 14.15
CA TYR A 48 5.22 -4.18 13.81
C TYR A 48 4.88 -4.33 12.33
N PHE A 49 5.75 -4.98 11.59
CA PHE A 49 5.51 -5.32 10.19
C PHE A 49 5.06 -6.79 10.12
N ALA A 50 3.80 -7.01 9.77
CA ALA A 50 3.22 -8.33 9.64
C ALA A 50 3.10 -8.72 8.17
N GLN A 51 3.91 -9.69 7.77
CA GLN A 51 3.82 -10.36 6.47
C GLN A 51 2.83 -11.51 6.58
N ILE A 52 1.82 -11.51 5.71
CA ILE A 52 0.78 -12.54 5.68
C ILE A 52 0.93 -13.33 4.39
N ASP A 53 1.06 -14.65 4.53
CA ASP A 53 1.14 -15.61 3.43
C ASP A 53 0.02 -16.66 3.55
N GLY A 54 -0.40 -17.22 2.44
CA GLY A 54 -1.46 -18.24 2.39
C GLY A 54 -1.90 -18.55 0.97
N SER A 55 -2.98 -19.30 0.83
CA SER A 55 -3.59 -19.56 -0.48
C SER A 55 -4.52 -18.40 -0.86
N LYS A 56 -4.56 -18.05 -2.15
CA LYS A 56 -5.49 -17.05 -2.70
C LYS A 56 -5.38 -15.67 -2.04
N MET A 57 -4.15 -15.19 -1.80
CA MET A 57 -3.89 -13.90 -1.13
C MET A 57 -4.52 -12.69 -1.83
N GLY A 58 -4.93 -12.83 -3.10
CA GLY A 58 -5.70 -11.80 -3.79
C GLY A 58 -6.98 -11.36 -3.07
N VAL A 59 -7.57 -12.21 -2.23
CA VAL A 59 -8.73 -11.87 -1.40
C VAL A 59 -8.35 -10.87 -0.31
N LEU A 60 -7.20 -11.06 0.34
CA LEU A 60 -6.68 -10.13 1.35
C LEU A 60 -6.17 -8.83 0.72
N ILE A 61 -5.52 -8.91 -0.43
CA ILE A 61 -5.01 -7.73 -1.12
C ILE A 61 -6.18 -6.89 -1.64
N GLY A 62 -7.14 -7.53 -2.31
CA GLY A 62 -8.27 -6.86 -2.91
C GLY A 62 -7.90 -6.01 -4.13
N ARG A 63 -8.88 -5.26 -4.62
CA ARG A 63 -8.68 -4.38 -5.76
C ARG A 63 -7.76 -3.22 -5.36
N ARG A 64 -6.60 -3.13 -5.99
CA ARG A 64 -5.59 -2.07 -5.76
C ARG A 64 -5.11 -1.96 -4.30
N GLY A 65 -5.20 -3.05 -3.53
CA GLY A 65 -4.78 -3.05 -2.13
C GLY A 65 -5.81 -2.50 -1.14
N GLU A 66 -7.04 -2.20 -1.57
CA GLU A 66 -8.09 -1.62 -0.72
C GLU A 66 -8.46 -2.52 0.45
N THR A 67 -8.55 -3.84 0.22
CA THR A 67 -8.84 -4.80 1.30
C THR A 67 -7.67 -4.90 2.27
N LEU A 68 -6.44 -4.88 1.79
CA LEU A 68 -5.24 -4.90 2.63
C LEU A 68 -5.16 -3.65 3.52
N ASP A 69 -5.51 -2.48 2.99
CA ASP A 69 -5.54 -1.24 3.76
C ASP A 69 -6.67 -1.25 4.81
N ALA A 70 -7.86 -1.77 4.45
CA ALA A 70 -8.96 -1.95 5.39
C ALA A 70 -8.60 -2.95 6.49
N ALA A 71 -7.99 -4.08 6.15
CA ALA A 71 -7.50 -5.08 7.10
C ALA A 71 -6.48 -4.48 8.06
N GLN A 72 -5.53 -3.69 7.56
CA GLN A 72 -4.56 -2.97 8.40
C GLN A 72 -5.25 -2.00 9.35
N TYR A 73 -6.21 -1.24 8.87
CA TYR A 73 -6.96 -0.28 9.69
C TYR A 73 -7.70 -0.97 10.83
N ILE A 74 -8.47 -2.03 10.53
CA ILE A 74 -9.21 -2.81 11.53
C ILE A 74 -8.26 -3.47 12.54
N THR A 75 -7.13 -4.01 12.07
CA THR A 75 -6.10 -4.60 12.94
C THR A 75 -5.59 -3.58 13.95
N ASN A 76 -5.21 -2.37 13.48
CA ASN A 76 -4.74 -1.32 14.38
C ASN A 76 -5.82 -0.87 15.38
N LEU A 77 -7.09 -0.80 14.98
CA LEU A 77 -8.19 -0.49 15.89
C LEU A 77 -8.36 -1.56 16.97
N ALA A 78 -8.43 -2.83 16.56
CA ALA A 78 -8.67 -3.95 17.47
C ALA A 78 -7.54 -4.11 18.48
N ILE A 79 -6.29 -4.11 18.01
CA ILE A 79 -5.11 -4.31 18.87
C ILE A 79 -4.92 -3.16 19.84
N ASN A 80 -5.27 -1.95 19.47
CA ASN A 80 -5.11 -0.76 20.31
C ASN A 80 -6.30 -0.47 21.25
N ARG A 81 -7.35 -1.29 21.19
CA ARG A 81 -8.51 -1.11 22.08
C ARG A 81 -8.12 -1.27 23.56
N GLY A 82 -8.39 -0.24 24.36
CA GLY A 82 -8.06 -0.25 25.79
C GLY A 82 -6.60 -0.14 26.15
N ARG A 83 -5.71 0.15 25.19
CA ARG A 83 -4.29 0.37 25.45
C ARG A 83 -3.99 1.85 25.69
N ASP A 84 -3.18 2.12 26.71
CA ASP A 84 -2.65 3.46 26.97
C ASP A 84 -1.54 3.80 25.95
N LYS A 85 -0.60 2.89 25.74
CA LYS A 85 0.44 3.03 24.71
C LYS A 85 0.02 2.34 23.42
N LYS A 86 -0.24 3.15 22.40
CA LYS A 86 -0.61 2.65 21.06
C LYS A 86 0.59 2.04 20.36
N ILE A 87 0.37 0.90 19.71
CA ILE A 87 1.33 0.27 18.80
C ILE A 87 0.85 0.39 17.36
N ARG A 88 1.76 0.37 16.43
CA ARG A 88 1.46 0.44 15.00
C ARG A 88 1.77 -0.89 14.34
N VAL A 89 0.79 -1.42 13.62
CA VAL A 89 0.94 -2.63 12.81
C VAL A 89 0.77 -2.26 11.35
N VAL A 90 1.73 -2.66 10.53
CA VAL A 90 1.71 -2.51 9.08
C VAL A 90 1.57 -3.90 8.48
N LEU A 91 0.57 -4.08 7.62
CA LEU A 91 0.32 -5.35 6.93
C LEU A 91 0.87 -5.30 5.51
N ASP A 92 1.46 -6.43 5.09
CA ASP A 92 1.75 -6.67 3.68
C ASP A 92 1.54 -8.15 3.34
N SER A 93 1.41 -8.43 2.06
CA SER A 93 1.29 -9.77 1.51
C SER A 93 1.96 -9.82 0.14
N GLU A 94 2.80 -10.83 -0.08
CA GLU A 94 3.48 -11.05 -1.37
C GLU A 94 4.30 -9.83 -1.86
N ASN A 95 4.74 -8.96 -0.96
CA ASN A 95 5.38 -7.66 -1.26
C ASN A 95 4.51 -6.78 -2.16
N TYR A 96 3.18 -6.83 -1.94
CA TYR A 96 2.21 -6.15 -2.78
C TYR A 96 2.48 -4.64 -2.86
N ARG A 97 2.78 -4.01 -1.72
CA ARG A 97 2.97 -2.55 -1.66
C ARG A 97 4.11 -2.08 -2.56
N GLU A 98 5.24 -2.77 -2.54
CA GLU A 98 6.40 -2.48 -3.39
C GLU A 98 6.07 -2.72 -4.88
N LYS A 99 5.49 -3.87 -5.20
CA LYS A 99 5.05 -4.21 -6.57
C LYS A 99 4.02 -3.21 -7.09
N ARG A 100 3.12 -2.72 -6.23
CA ARG A 100 2.12 -1.73 -6.61
C ARG A 100 2.75 -0.38 -6.95
N ILE A 101 3.73 0.07 -6.17
CA ILE A 101 4.48 1.30 -6.45
C ILE A 101 5.17 1.19 -7.82
N ALA A 102 5.90 0.11 -8.06
CA ALA A 102 6.57 -0.12 -9.35
C ALA A 102 5.58 -0.12 -10.54
N THR A 103 4.39 -0.70 -10.34
CA THR A 103 3.32 -0.67 -11.34
C THR A 103 2.82 0.75 -11.61
N LEU A 104 2.67 1.58 -10.58
CA LEU A 104 2.25 2.98 -10.72
C LEU A 104 3.31 3.84 -11.39
N GLU A 105 4.59 3.63 -11.07
CA GLU A 105 5.71 4.30 -11.71
C GLU A 105 5.78 3.97 -13.22
N ALA A 106 5.62 2.69 -13.57
CA ALA A 106 5.56 2.25 -14.96
C ALA A 106 4.34 2.84 -15.70
N LEU A 107 3.18 2.87 -15.05
CA LEU A 107 1.96 3.48 -15.58
C LEU A 107 2.15 4.98 -15.82
N ALA A 108 2.76 5.70 -14.87
CA ALA A 108 3.04 7.12 -14.99
C ALA A 108 3.92 7.40 -16.22
N ASN A 109 5.03 6.71 -16.35
CA ASN A 109 5.95 6.88 -17.46
C ASN A 109 5.30 6.56 -18.82
N LYS A 110 4.60 5.43 -18.92
CA LYS A 110 3.86 5.07 -20.14
C LYS A 110 2.80 6.10 -20.52
N THR A 111 2.14 6.69 -19.53
CA THR A 111 1.12 7.72 -19.78
C THR A 111 1.76 9.03 -20.21
N ALA A 112 2.90 9.41 -19.64
CA ALA A 112 3.65 10.57 -20.08
C ALA A 112 4.18 10.43 -21.50
N ASP A 113 4.68 9.24 -21.88
CA ASP A 113 5.10 8.96 -23.26
C ASP A 113 3.94 9.14 -24.26
N LYS A 114 2.73 8.70 -23.88
CA LYS A 114 1.53 8.92 -24.70
C LYS A 114 1.18 10.40 -24.81
N ALA A 115 1.25 11.15 -23.68
CA ALA A 115 0.96 12.57 -23.67
C ALA A 115 1.93 13.34 -24.61
N LEU A 116 3.22 13.02 -24.55
CA LEU A 116 4.26 13.59 -25.41
C LEU A 116 4.03 13.21 -26.90
N LYS A 117 3.81 11.93 -27.17
CA LYS A 117 3.62 11.43 -28.55
C LYS A 117 2.43 12.06 -29.25
N TYR A 118 1.30 12.16 -28.54
CA TYR A 118 0.04 12.66 -29.14
C TYR A 118 -0.19 14.16 -28.87
N LYS A 119 0.71 14.81 -28.10
CA LYS A 119 0.59 16.22 -27.69
C LYS A 119 -0.78 16.53 -27.08
N ARG A 120 -1.27 15.61 -26.24
CA ARG A 120 -2.59 15.67 -25.61
C ARG A 120 -2.52 15.22 -24.15
N ASN A 121 -3.33 15.83 -23.32
CA ASN A 121 -3.50 15.43 -21.95
C ASN A 121 -4.06 14.01 -21.86
N GLN A 122 -3.55 13.24 -20.91
CA GLN A 122 -3.98 11.87 -20.63
C GLN A 122 -4.55 11.82 -19.21
N ALA A 123 -5.73 11.24 -19.08
CA ALA A 123 -6.35 11.01 -17.76
C ALA A 123 -6.03 9.59 -17.28
N LEU A 124 -5.59 9.47 -16.06
CA LEU A 124 -5.51 8.19 -15.36
C LEU A 124 -6.86 7.84 -14.73
N GLU A 125 -7.04 6.57 -14.36
CA GLU A 125 -8.21 6.17 -13.60
C GLU A 125 -8.19 6.77 -12.20
N PRO A 126 -9.36 6.90 -11.54
CA PRO A 126 -9.43 7.31 -10.14
C PRO A 126 -8.57 6.44 -9.24
N MET A 127 -7.88 7.06 -8.29
CA MET A 127 -7.02 6.37 -7.33
C MET A 127 -6.89 7.18 -6.04
N GLY A 128 -6.51 6.51 -4.97
CA GLY A 128 -6.32 7.12 -3.65
C GLY A 128 -5.22 8.20 -3.62
N SER A 129 -5.25 9.04 -2.59
CA SER A 129 -4.32 10.17 -2.46
C SER A 129 -2.85 9.76 -2.45
N TYR A 130 -2.54 8.62 -1.82
CA TYR A 130 -1.18 8.08 -1.79
C TYR A 130 -0.69 7.67 -3.18
N GLU A 131 -1.50 6.96 -3.95
CA GLU A 131 -1.18 6.54 -5.33
C GLU A 131 -1.00 7.75 -6.25
N ARG A 132 -1.88 8.77 -6.12
CA ARG A 132 -1.75 10.01 -6.88
C ARG A 132 -0.43 10.74 -6.61
N ARG A 133 0.02 10.72 -5.34
CA ARG A 133 1.32 11.28 -4.96
C ARG A 133 2.48 10.56 -5.63
N ILE A 134 2.43 9.23 -5.75
CA ILE A 134 3.44 8.44 -6.47
C ILE A 134 3.52 8.89 -7.92
N ILE A 135 2.38 9.02 -8.61
CA ILE A 135 2.34 9.49 -10.00
C ILE A 135 2.97 10.88 -10.14
N HIS A 136 2.58 11.82 -9.27
CA HIS A 136 3.14 13.18 -9.29
C HIS A 136 4.66 13.19 -9.06
N ALA A 137 5.14 12.41 -8.07
CA ALA A 137 6.56 12.31 -7.76
C ALA A 137 7.36 11.68 -8.92
N THR A 138 6.83 10.63 -9.53
CA THR A 138 7.48 9.93 -10.66
C THR A 138 7.66 10.85 -11.87
N LEU A 139 6.71 11.74 -12.12
CA LEU A 139 6.73 12.63 -13.29
C LEU A 139 7.23 14.04 -12.98
N SER A 140 7.61 14.28 -11.73
CA SER A 140 8.17 15.58 -11.32
C SER A 140 9.47 15.88 -12.07
N GLY A 141 9.54 17.07 -12.69
CA GLY A 141 10.71 17.49 -13.46
C GLY A 141 10.86 16.86 -14.84
N ARG A 142 9.87 16.07 -15.30
CA ARG A 142 9.88 15.53 -16.65
C ARG A 142 9.55 16.63 -17.67
N GLU A 143 10.44 16.82 -18.62
CA GLU A 143 10.31 17.86 -19.66
C GLU A 143 9.00 17.76 -20.45
N HIS A 144 8.34 18.88 -20.70
CA HIS A 144 7.05 19.00 -21.37
C HIS A 144 5.89 18.24 -20.74
N ILE A 145 6.01 17.83 -19.46
CA ILE A 145 4.96 17.15 -18.73
C ILE A 145 4.68 17.86 -17.42
N THR A 146 3.41 18.15 -17.19
CA THR A 146 2.91 18.55 -15.87
C THR A 146 1.82 17.60 -15.39
N THR A 147 1.57 17.56 -14.10
CA THR A 147 0.56 16.67 -13.51
C THR A 147 -0.27 17.40 -12.49
N TYR A 148 -1.57 17.20 -12.52
CA TYR A 148 -2.52 17.72 -11.53
C TYR A 148 -3.66 16.75 -11.28
N SER A 149 -4.27 16.85 -10.10
CA SER A 149 -5.40 15.99 -9.70
C SER A 149 -6.73 16.73 -9.89
N VAL A 150 -7.72 16.06 -10.48
CA VAL A 150 -9.08 16.57 -10.70
C VAL A 150 -10.14 15.69 -10.07
N GLY A 151 -11.29 16.28 -9.74
CA GLY A 151 -12.42 15.58 -9.15
C GLY A 151 -12.34 15.51 -7.63
N THR A 152 -13.30 14.83 -7.04
CA THR A 152 -13.44 14.56 -5.60
C THR A 152 -13.36 13.07 -5.33
N ASP A 153 -12.85 12.69 -4.14
CA ASP A 153 -12.83 11.26 -3.75
C ASP A 153 -14.26 10.70 -3.69
N PRO A 154 -14.50 9.45 -4.09
CA PRO A 154 -13.54 8.44 -4.53
C PRO A 154 -13.20 8.48 -6.03
N ARG A 155 -13.68 9.48 -6.78
CA ARG A 155 -13.49 9.60 -8.24
C ARG A 155 -12.33 10.51 -8.64
N ARG A 156 -11.52 10.96 -7.68
CA ARG A 156 -10.39 11.84 -7.94
C ARG A 156 -9.27 11.12 -8.67
N LYS A 157 -8.76 11.74 -9.74
CA LYS A 157 -7.77 11.17 -10.66
C LYS A 157 -6.67 12.16 -11.01
N VAL A 158 -5.56 11.64 -11.55
CA VAL A 158 -4.45 12.45 -12.07
C VAL A 158 -4.63 12.66 -13.56
N ILE A 159 -4.38 13.89 -13.99
CA ILE A 159 -4.19 14.25 -15.39
C ILE A 159 -2.69 14.43 -15.62
N VAL A 160 -2.17 13.74 -16.62
CA VAL A 160 -0.82 13.93 -17.15
C VAL A 160 -0.95 14.83 -18.37
N ALA A 161 -0.55 16.07 -18.22
CA ALA A 161 -0.74 17.11 -19.24
C ALA A 161 0.55 17.35 -20.02
N TYR A 162 0.38 17.54 -21.33
CA TYR A 162 1.44 17.99 -22.22
C TYR A 162 1.56 19.52 -22.15
N GLU A 163 2.76 20.01 -21.91
CA GLU A 163 3.11 21.43 -22.01
C GLU A 163 3.99 21.67 -23.25
N LYS A 164 3.72 22.80 -23.94
CA LYS A 164 4.47 23.20 -25.15
C LYS A 164 5.86 23.70 -24.81
#